data_f523cfaaa860350b5c0e1fff2b8f8855
#
_entry.id   f523cfaaa860350b5c0e1fff2b8f8855
#
_cell.length_a   1.000
_cell.length_b   1.000
_cell.length_c   1.000
_cell.angle_alpha   90.00
_cell.angle_beta   90.00
_cell.angle_gamma   90.00
#
_symmetry.space_group_name_H-M   'P 1'
#
loop_
_entity.id
_entity.type
_entity.pdbx_description
1 polymer ?
#
loop_
_entity_poly.entity_id
_entity_poly.type
_entity_poly.pdbx_seq_one_letter_code
_entity_poly.pdbx_strand_id
1 'polypeptide(L)'
;MEFTDMAGLSVRPGTLTVWRPVAVDEHPASWRADARPASHAQEAHVTQWPAAPRPSPSWIATAFELPGPLSTEALETALLLWIDRHESLRSHLVPDGTGLRRTTLAPGAAAVRGSVVGTYLSGDALAHRIEELFDREAVPPGWPSYLFATVTHPEATTLYLGCDHSNVDGYSMALAAYEIRRLYEAALHGMRLELAEVGSFPDFAARERQAAELVGGDHETVVRWRAFMEATGGRMPDFPAPVEADEAGSAPQHNGLEWLLDADEAAAFGALCRRAGGSFCAGLLACLAMAADVQGEVARRRGSFSTLMPFHTRNQAQWTWSVGWYVGLAPLRFAARAEDGFAALTGRAMAALQEARPMAEVPVARVTELLGAPVEPRFVVSYMDFRHVPGARQWTDWKAAMVRSHRIHPHEVYLWINRTHEGAYVSFRHPRTEQAEKAVLRYVEDVRRTMADVLGGQEAAA
;
A
#
# COMPACT_ATOMS: atom_id res chain seq x y z
N MET A 1 -3.14 13.96 1.76
CA MET A 1 -3.49 12.83 0.85
C MET A 1 -4.09 11.72 1.67
N GLU A 2 -5.33 11.39 1.43
CA GLU A 2 -6.01 10.26 2.08
C GLU A 2 -5.87 8.99 1.24
N PHE A 3 -5.83 7.84 1.90
CA PHE A 3 -5.80 6.53 1.25
C PHE A 3 -7.09 5.78 1.54
N THR A 4 -8.02 5.82 0.60
CA THR A 4 -9.40 5.32 0.71
C THR A 4 -9.72 4.30 -0.39
N ASP A 5 -10.99 4.01 -0.64
CA ASP A 5 -11.52 3.33 -1.82
C ASP A 5 -12.25 4.31 -2.75
N MET A 6 -12.78 3.83 -3.88
CA MET A 6 -13.50 4.70 -4.81
C MET A 6 -14.78 5.29 -4.23
N ALA A 7 -15.43 4.60 -3.30
CA ALA A 7 -16.64 5.11 -2.64
C ALA A 7 -16.35 6.29 -1.70
N GLY A 8 -15.16 6.30 -1.09
CA GLY A 8 -14.69 7.41 -0.24
C GLY A 8 -14.09 8.59 -1.02
N LEU A 9 -13.87 8.45 -2.33
CA LEU A 9 -13.27 9.49 -3.15
C LEU A 9 -14.33 10.44 -3.73
N SER A 10 -14.23 11.73 -3.46
CA SER A 10 -15.09 12.74 -4.08
C SER A 10 -14.63 13.02 -5.52
N VAL A 11 -15.36 12.47 -6.50
CA VAL A 11 -15.10 12.68 -7.93
C VAL A 11 -16.01 13.78 -8.46
N ARG A 12 -15.44 14.78 -9.14
CA ARG A 12 -16.21 15.87 -9.77
C ARG A 12 -16.69 15.46 -11.17
N PRO A 13 -17.94 15.81 -11.56
CA PRO A 13 -18.43 15.61 -12.92
C PRO A 13 -17.49 16.22 -13.97
N GLY A 14 -17.43 15.62 -15.16
CA GLY A 14 -16.56 16.11 -16.24
C GLY A 14 -16.45 15.14 -17.40
N THR A 15 -15.55 15.44 -18.32
CA THR A 15 -15.26 14.60 -19.49
C THR A 15 -14.12 13.64 -19.17
N LEU A 16 -14.41 12.34 -19.25
CA LEU A 16 -13.46 11.24 -19.02
C LEU A 16 -12.72 10.92 -20.33
N THR A 17 -11.40 10.97 -20.27
CA THR A 17 -10.49 10.45 -21.30
C THR A 17 -9.58 9.40 -20.67
N VAL A 18 -9.45 8.25 -21.32
CA VAL A 18 -8.55 7.16 -20.88
C VAL A 18 -7.30 7.17 -21.75
N TRP A 19 -6.13 7.03 -21.11
CA TRP A 19 -4.82 7.04 -21.76
C TRP A 19 -4.16 5.69 -21.53
N ARG A 20 -3.99 4.93 -22.62
CA ARG A 20 -3.44 3.58 -22.56
C ARG A 20 -2.04 3.53 -23.14
N PRO A 21 -1.06 3.04 -22.40
CA PRO A 21 0.22 2.67 -22.96
C PRO A 21 0.04 1.54 -23.99
N VAL A 22 0.74 1.67 -25.10
CA VAL A 22 0.81 0.65 -26.16
C VAL A 22 2.26 0.52 -26.62
N ALA A 23 2.67 -0.66 -27.10
CA ALA A 23 3.95 -0.80 -27.77
C ALA A 23 3.90 -0.03 -29.12
N VAL A 24 4.96 0.73 -29.41
CA VAL A 24 5.05 1.49 -30.70
C VAL A 24 5.02 0.53 -31.88
N ASP A 25 5.69 -0.60 -31.72
CA ASP A 25 5.66 -1.71 -32.68
C ASP A 25 5.05 -2.92 -31.98
N GLU A 26 3.92 -3.39 -32.47
CA GLU A 26 3.21 -4.56 -31.95
C GLU A 26 3.93 -5.89 -32.29
N HIS A 27 5.03 -5.81 -33.06
CA HIS A 27 5.79 -7.00 -33.40
C HIS A 27 6.41 -7.65 -32.15
N PRO A 28 6.32 -8.99 -31.99
CA PRO A 28 6.88 -9.69 -30.82
C PRO A 28 8.37 -9.41 -30.57
N ALA A 29 9.14 -9.04 -31.61
CA ALA A 29 10.56 -8.68 -31.48
C ALA A 29 10.80 -7.37 -30.69
N SER A 30 9.80 -6.52 -30.48
CA SER A 30 9.89 -5.30 -29.66
C SER A 30 10.01 -5.66 -28.17
N TRP A 31 9.52 -6.83 -27.78
CA TRP A 31 9.63 -7.37 -26.45
C TRP A 31 10.89 -8.24 -26.33
N ARG A 32 11.83 -7.77 -25.51
CA ARG A 32 13.06 -8.55 -25.25
C ARG A 32 12.80 -9.55 -24.15
N ALA A 33 13.22 -10.80 -24.37
CA ALA A 33 13.28 -11.79 -23.29
C ALA A 33 14.20 -11.27 -22.18
N ASP A 34 13.75 -11.34 -20.95
CA ASP A 34 14.45 -10.84 -19.77
C ASP A 34 14.64 -12.02 -18.79
N ALA A 35 15.90 -12.36 -18.53
CA ALA A 35 16.24 -13.48 -17.67
C ALA A 35 16.03 -13.20 -16.17
N ARG A 36 15.75 -11.94 -15.78
CA ARG A 36 15.50 -11.58 -14.40
C ARG A 36 14.14 -12.14 -13.95
N PRO A 37 14.08 -12.92 -12.87
CA PRO A 37 12.84 -13.54 -12.41
C PRO A 37 11.85 -12.50 -11.84
N ALA A 38 10.60 -12.92 -11.67
CA ALA A 38 9.65 -12.20 -10.85
C ALA A 38 10.11 -12.18 -9.38
N SER A 39 9.78 -11.15 -8.62
CA SER A 39 9.91 -11.22 -7.16
C SER A 39 8.96 -12.29 -6.59
N HIS A 40 9.21 -12.77 -5.38
CA HIS A 40 8.31 -13.73 -4.74
C HIS A 40 6.87 -13.21 -4.61
N ALA A 41 6.72 -11.92 -4.30
CA ALA A 41 5.41 -11.28 -4.20
C ALA A 41 4.70 -11.20 -5.56
N GLN A 42 5.44 -10.80 -6.62
CA GLN A 42 4.90 -10.80 -7.98
C GLN A 42 4.47 -12.19 -8.43
N GLU A 43 5.31 -13.21 -8.22
CA GLU A 43 4.99 -14.57 -8.62
C GLU A 43 3.73 -15.09 -7.93
N ALA A 44 3.65 -14.95 -6.60
CA ALA A 44 2.47 -15.34 -5.84
C ALA A 44 1.20 -14.64 -6.36
N HIS A 45 1.28 -13.34 -6.60
CA HIS A 45 0.16 -12.53 -7.06
C HIS A 45 -0.30 -12.92 -8.47
N VAL A 46 0.63 -12.99 -9.43
CA VAL A 46 0.31 -13.29 -10.84
C VAL A 46 -0.18 -14.72 -11.03
N THR A 47 0.38 -15.68 -10.29
CA THR A 47 -0.04 -17.10 -10.39
C THR A 47 -1.37 -17.38 -9.70
N GLN A 48 -1.69 -16.65 -8.63
CA GLN A 48 -2.98 -16.81 -7.93
C GLN A 48 -4.14 -16.18 -8.68
N TRP A 49 -3.90 -15.18 -9.53
CA TRP A 49 -4.96 -14.46 -10.24
C TRP A 49 -5.88 -15.37 -11.07
N PRO A 50 -5.40 -16.24 -11.97
CA PRO A 50 -6.25 -17.11 -12.77
C PRO A 50 -6.83 -18.29 -11.98
N ALA A 51 -6.21 -18.66 -10.85
CA ALA A 51 -6.62 -19.79 -10.03
C ALA A 51 -7.80 -19.44 -9.09
N ALA A 52 -8.06 -18.17 -8.85
CA ALA A 52 -9.14 -17.74 -7.99
C ALA A 52 -10.50 -17.94 -8.67
N PRO A 53 -11.50 -18.54 -8.01
CA PRO A 53 -12.85 -18.72 -8.57
C PRO A 53 -13.51 -17.39 -8.96
N ARG A 54 -13.17 -16.32 -8.25
CA ARG A 54 -13.54 -14.93 -8.53
C ARG A 54 -12.30 -14.06 -8.25
N PRO A 55 -11.50 -13.75 -9.28
CA PRO A 55 -10.34 -12.88 -9.08
C PRO A 55 -10.79 -11.52 -8.56
N SER A 56 -10.29 -11.15 -7.39
CA SER A 56 -10.52 -9.81 -6.84
C SER A 56 -9.49 -8.87 -7.44
N PRO A 57 -9.88 -7.71 -7.96
CA PRO A 57 -8.91 -6.73 -8.44
C PRO A 57 -7.95 -6.35 -7.30
N SER A 58 -6.71 -6.08 -7.65
CA SER A 58 -5.66 -5.72 -6.70
C SER A 58 -4.84 -4.54 -7.23
N TRP A 59 -5.55 -3.51 -7.67
CA TRP A 59 -4.91 -2.26 -8.09
C TRP A 59 -4.82 -1.27 -6.93
N ILE A 60 -3.79 -0.43 -7.01
CA ILE A 60 -3.67 0.81 -6.23
C ILE A 60 -3.69 1.96 -7.23
N ALA A 61 -4.41 3.01 -6.88
CA ALA A 61 -4.50 4.20 -7.72
C ALA A 61 -4.07 5.45 -6.96
N THR A 62 -3.66 6.47 -7.72
CA THR A 62 -3.49 7.84 -7.23
C THR A 62 -4.28 8.79 -8.12
N ALA A 63 -4.83 9.83 -7.50
CA ALA A 63 -5.53 10.91 -8.18
C ALA A 63 -4.95 12.25 -7.74
N PHE A 64 -4.81 13.20 -8.67
CA PHE A 64 -4.35 14.56 -8.37
C PHE A 64 -4.71 15.54 -9.50
N GLU A 65 -4.85 16.81 -9.17
CA GLU A 65 -5.10 17.87 -10.16
C GLU A 65 -3.81 18.28 -10.89
N LEU A 66 -3.91 18.39 -12.21
CA LEU A 66 -2.89 18.97 -13.07
C LEU A 66 -3.00 20.50 -13.07
N PRO A 67 -1.90 21.23 -13.21
CA PRO A 67 -1.93 22.70 -13.26
C PRO A 67 -2.45 23.20 -14.61
N GLY A 68 -3.30 24.20 -14.57
CA GLY A 68 -3.82 24.89 -15.75
C GLY A 68 -4.78 24.06 -16.61
N PRO A 69 -5.13 24.58 -17.81
CA PRO A 69 -5.87 23.82 -18.81
C PRO A 69 -5.05 22.62 -19.29
N LEU A 70 -5.74 21.50 -19.60
CA LEU A 70 -5.07 20.30 -20.08
C LEU A 70 -4.38 20.53 -21.43
N SER A 71 -3.07 20.33 -21.46
CA SER A 71 -2.31 20.15 -22.69
C SER A 71 -2.11 18.65 -22.93
N THR A 72 -2.76 18.13 -23.96
CA THR A 72 -2.64 16.72 -24.37
C THR A 72 -1.19 16.34 -24.68
N GLU A 73 -0.48 17.19 -25.44
CA GLU A 73 0.91 16.97 -25.83
C GLU A 73 1.85 16.93 -24.61
N ALA A 74 1.69 17.88 -23.68
CA ALA A 74 2.48 17.90 -22.44
C ALA A 74 2.18 16.66 -21.56
N LEU A 75 0.91 16.21 -21.51
CA LEU A 75 0.54 15.03 -20.77
C LEU A 75 1.14 13.77 -21.39
N GLU A 76 1.00 13.57 -22.69
CA GLU A 76 1.61 12.41 -23.39
C GLU A 76 3.12 12.36 -23.15
N THR A 77 3.80 13.51 -23.26
CA THR A 77 5.23 13.64 -22.98
C THR A 77 5.55 13.23 -21.55
N ALA A 78 4.82 13.73 -20.57
CA ALA A 78 5.05 13.44 -19.14
C ALA A 78 4.84 11.96 -18.82
N LEU A 79 3.76 11.37 -19.35
CA LEU A 79 3.44 9.95 -19.12
C LEU A 79 4.51 9.04 -19.76
N LEU A 80 4.97 9.35 -20.96
CA LEU A 80 6.02 8.58 -21.63
C LEU A 80 7.35 8.66 -20.90
N LEU A 81 7.76 9.85 -20.46
CA LEU A 81 8.98 10.02 -19.66
C LEU A 81 8.90 9.26 -18.34
N TRP A 82 7.75 9.23 -17.69
CA TRP A 82 7.55 8.49 -16.46
C TRP A 82 7.58 6.96 -16.69
N ILE A 83 6.95 6.46 -17.77
CA ILE A 83 7.00 5.06 -18.17
C ILE A 83 8.43 4.63 -18.50
N ASP A 84 9.18 5.46 -19.24
CA ASP A 84 10.56 5.16 -19.60
C ASP A 84 11.50 5.15 -18.41
N ARG A 85 11.22 6.00 -17.42
CA ARG A 85 11.99 6.08 -16.19
C ARG A 85 11.91 4.81 -15.35
N HIS A 86 10.73 4.17 -15.28
CA HIS A 86 10.46 3.04 -14.39
C HIS A 86 10.31 1.73 -15.16
N GLU A 87 11.36 0.91 -15.14
CA GLU A 87 11.41 -0.33 -15.92
C GLU A 87 10.30 -1.33 -15.55
N SER A 88 9.79 -1.32 -14.31
CA SER A 88 8.63 -2.11 -13.90
C SER A 88 7.41 -1.89 -14.80
N LEU A 89 7.21 -0.65 -15.27
CA LEU A 89 6.09 -0.27 -16.13
C LEU A 89 6.25 -0.72 -17.59
N ARG A 90 7.47 -1.04 -17.99
CA ARG A 90 7.81 -1.58 -19.32
C ARG A 90 8.06 -3.08 -19.29
N SER A 91 7.88 -3.71 -18.15
CA SER A 91 8.12 -5.13 -17.90
C SER A 91 6.80 -5.89 -17.79
N HIS A 92 6.76 -7.07 -18.36
CA HIS A 92 5.58 -7.94 -18.40
C HIS A 92 5.93 -9.35 -17.94
N LEU A 93 5.11 -9.92 -17.06
CA LEU A 93 5.23 -11.28 -16.56
C LEU A 93 4.16 -12.16 -17.21
N VAL A 94 4.62 -13.20 -17.91
CA VAL A 94 3.75 -14.11 -18.67
C VAL A 94 3.89 -15.52 -18.13
N PRO A 95 2.79 -16.20 -17.75
CA PRO A 95 2.84 -17.64 -17.45
C PRO A 95 3.32 -18.43 -18.68
N ASP A 96 4.27 -19.36 -18.47
CA ASP A 96 4.84 -20.19 -19.57
C ASP A 96 4.72 -21.70 -19.33
N GLY A 97 3.89 -22.12 -18.39
CA GLY A 97 3.68 -23.53 -18.03
C GLY A 97 4.70 -24.09 -17.04
N THR A 98 5.86 -23.45 -16.88
CA THR A 98 6.89 -23.82 -15.89
C THR A 98 7.02 -22.78 -14.77
N GLY A 99 6.39 -21.61 -14.91
CA GLY A 99 6.43 -20.49 -14.00
C GLY A 99 6.05 -19.18 -14.68
N LEU A 100 6.80 -18.13 -14.41
CA LEU A 100 6.63 -16.81 -15.02
C LEU A 100 7.88 -16.43 -15.83
N ARG A 101 7.68 -16.09 -17.08
CA ARG A 101 8.69 -15.49 -17.95
C ARG A 101 8.52 -13.98 -18.00
N ARG A 102 9.62 -13.26 -17.89
CA ARG A 102 9.64 -11.80 -18.05
C ARG A 102 9.99 -11.42 -19.50
N THR A 103 9.28 -10.42 -19.99
CA THR A 103 9.66 -9.68 -21.20
C THR A 103 9.65 -8.18 -20.87
N THR A 104 10.54 -7.41 -21.50
CA THR A 104 10.71 -5.99 -21.19
C THR A 104 10.85 -5.18 -22.48
N LEU A 105 10.10 -4.08 -22.60
CA LEU A 105 10.24 -3.09 -23.67
C LEU A 105 11.47 -2.21 -23.43
N ALA A 106 12.17 -1.87 -24.50
CA ALA A 106 13.23 -0.86 -24.43
C ALA A 106 12.66 0.53 -24.08
N PRO A 107 13.44 1.43 -23.45
CA PRO A 107 13.06 2.84 -23.36
C PRO A 107 12.73 3.43 -24.75
N GLY A 108 11.68 4.26 -24.83
CA GLY A 108 11.18 4.84 -26.08
C GLY A 108 10.35 3.89 -26.95
N ALA A 109 10.17 2.61 -26.55
CA ALA A 109 9.36 1.64 -27.30
C ALA A 109 7.88 1.63 -26.90
N ALA A 110 7.45 2.49 -25.97
CA ALA A 110 6.05 2.69 -25.61
C ALA A 110 5.50 3.98 -26.23
N ALA A 111 4.22 3.99 -26.53
CA ALA A 111 3.43 5.18 -26.83
C ALA A 111 2.22 5.24 -25.90
N VAL A 112 1.60 6.38 -25.76
CA VAL A 112 0.36 6.55 -25.00
C VAL A 112 -0.74 7.00 -25.95
N ARG A 113 -1.90 6.35 -25.90
CA ARG A 113 -3.06 6.69 -26.74
C ARG A 113 -4.23 7.13 -25.88
N GLY A 114 -4.67 8.37 -26.07
CA GLY A 114 -5.86 8.92 -25.43
C GLY A 114 -7.14 8.57 -26.20
N SER A 115 -8.21 8.23 -25.50
CA SER A 115 -9.54 8.05 -26.06
C SER A 115 -10.60 8.61 -25.12
N VAL A 116 -11.47 9.48 -25.65
CA VAL A 116 -12.60 10.04 -24.90
C VAL A 116 -13.64 8.94 -24.68
N VAL A 117 -14.01 8.72 -23.42
CA VAL A 117 -15.06 7.75 -23.03
C VAL A 117 -16.43 8.38 -23.01
N GLY A 118 -16.53 9.61 -22.51
CA GLY A 118 -17.78 10.36 -22.45
C GLY A 118 -17.75 11.48 -21.41
N THR A 119 -18.85 12.24 -21.37
CA THR A 119 -19.07 13.29 -20.38
C THR A 119 -20.10 12.82 -19.37
N TYR A 120 -19.77 12.96 -18.10
CA TYR A 120 -20.58 12.51 -16.95
C TYR A 120 -21.03 13.72 -16.15
N LEU A 121 -22.33 13.76 -15.85
CA LEU A 121 -22.96 14.83 -15.05
C LEU A 121 -23.03 14.46 -13.56
N SER A 122 -22.77 13.19 -13.21
CA SER A 122 -22.70 12.68 -11.82
C SER A 122 -21.28 12.27 -11.49
N GLY A 123 -20.78 12.72 -10.34
CA GLY A 123 -19.48 12.30 -9.81
C GLY A 123 -19.47 10.81 -9.45
N ASP A 124 -20.55 10.30 -8.86
CA ASP A 124 -20.67 8.89 -8.46
C ASP A 124 -20.66 7.96 -9.69
N ALA A 125 -21.40 8.32 -10.75
CA ALA A 125 -21.39 7.55 -11.99
C ALA A 125 -20.01 7.56 -12.65
N LEU A 126 -19.28 8.66 -12.53
CA LEU A 126 -17.92 8.80 -13.05
C LEU A 126 -16.92 7.99 -12.20
N ALA A 127 -17.04 8.03 -10.87
CA ALA A 127 -16.24 7.23 -9.95
C ALA A 127 -16.40 5.74 -10.25
N HIS A 128 -17.64 5.28 -10.35
CA HIS A 128 -17.93 3.89 -10.71
C HIS A 128 -17.35 3.50 -12.08
N ARG A 129 -17.42 4.40 -13.07
CA ARG A 129 -16.86 4.14 -14.40
C ARG A 129 -15.32 4.04 -14.37
N ILE A 130 -14.64 4.87 -13.56
CA ILE A 130 -13.19 4.78 -13.38
C ILE A 130 -12.81 3.47 -12.68
N GLU A 131 -13.56 3.09 -11.65
CA GLU A 131 -13.37 1.81 -10.94
C GLU A 131 -13.51 0.60 -11.88
N GLU A 132 -14.59 0.54 -12.68
CA GLU A 132 -14.77 -0.50 -13.70
C GLU A 132 -13.61 -0.59 -14.70
N LEU A 133 -13.04 0.54 -15.08
CA LEU A 133 -11.88 0.58 -15.98
C LEU A 133 -10.64 -0.01 -15.31
N PHE A 134 -10.39 0.36 -14.05
CA PHE A 134 -9.26 -0.19 -13.30
C PHE A 134 -9.44 -1.68 -13.01
N ASP A 135 -10.63 -2.12 -12.62
CA ASP A 135 -10.94 -3.53 -12.35
C ASP A 135 -10.73 -4.41 -13.58
N ARG A 136 -10.98 -3.87 -14.78
CA ARG A 136 -10.84 -4.61 -16.03
C ARG A 136 -9.44 -4.57 -16.60
N GLU A 137 -8.71 -3.44 -16.46
CA GLU A 137 -7.50 -3.18 -17.24
C GLU A 137 -6.22 -3.11 -16.37
N ALA A 138 -6.32 -2.80 -15.07
CA ALA A 138 -5.19 -2.84 -14.15
C ALA A 138 -5.09 -4.22 -13.47
N VAL A 139 -4.83 -5.26 -14.28
CA VAL A 139 -4.79 -6.67 -13.86
C VAL A 139 -3.50 -7.35 -14.27
N PRO A 140 -3.01 -8.37 -13.50
CA PRO A 140 -1.64 -8.86 -13.65
C PRO A 140 -1.29 -9.55 -14.97
N PRO A 141 -2.19 -10.33 -15.65
CA PRO A 141 -1.76 -11.15 -16.78
C PRO A 141 -1.58 -10.38 -18.10
N GLY A 142 -1.83 -9.07 -18.09
CA GLY A 142 -1.73 -8.21 -19.28
C GLY A 142 -0.57 -7.21 -19.21
N TRP A 143 -0.21 -6.66 -20.37
CA TRP A 143 0.54 -5.41 -20.45
C TRP A 143 -0.21 -4.45 -21.40
N PRO A 144 -0.40 -3.22 -20.96
CA PRO A 144 -0.07 -2.68 -19.64
C PRO A 144 -1.03 -3.21 -18.57
N SER A 145 -0.53 -3.51 -17.38
CA SER A 145 -1.35 -3.77 -16.18
C SER A 145 -1.59 -2.48 -15.38
N TYR A 146 -1.68 -1.37 -16.07
CA TYR A 146 -1.98 -0.05 -15.56
C TYR A 146 -2.54 0.84 -16.68
N LEU A 147 -3.28 1.87 -16.29
CA LEU A 147 -3.79 2.88 -17.21
C LEU A 147 -3.91 4.23 -16.51
N PHE A 148 -3.94 5.28 -17.32
CA PHE A 148 -4.23 6.60 -16.84
C PHE A 148 -5.62 7.04 -17.30
N ALA A 149 -6.25 7.91 -16.53
CA ALA A 149 -7.48 8.57 -16.91
C ALA A 149 -7.41 10.05 -16.54
N THR A 150 -7.96 10.92 -17.35
CA THR A 150 -8.16 12.31 -17.00
C THR A 150 -9.64 12.64 -16.97
N VAL A 151 -10.05 13.40 -15.98
CA VAL A 151 -11.36 14.02 -15.92
C VAL A 151 -11.17 15.53 -16.07
N THR A 152 -11.62 16.06 -17.20
CA THR A 152 -11.52 17.50 -17.50
C THR A 152 -12.79 18.19 -17.02
N HIS A 153 -12.61 19.19 -16.18
CA HIS A 153 -13.61 20.13 -15.68
C HIS A 153 -13.41 21.51 -16.30
N PRO A 154 -14.36 22.45 -16.17
CA PRO A 154 -14.18 23.81 -16.65
C PRO A 154 -12.94 24.53 -16.10
N GLU A 155 -12.57 24.22 -14.85
CA GLU A 155 -11.52 24.94 -14.10
C GLU A 155 -10.24 24.14 -13.88
N ALA A 156 -10.28 22.82 -14.01
CA ALA A 156 -9.15 21.94 -13.71
C ALA A 156 -9.26 20.60 -14.43
N THR A 157 -8.17 19.84 -14.42
CA THR A 157 -8.13 18.46 -14.87
C THR A 157 -7.57 17.58 -13.75
N THR A 158 -8.31 16.55 -13.36
CA THR A 158 -7.83 15.52 -12.44
C THR A 158 -7.25 14.35 -13.22
N LEU A 159 -6.01 13.98 -12.93
CA LEU A 159 -5.38 12.75 -13.44
C LEU A 159 -5.59 11.63 -12.42
N TYR A 160 -5.97 10.47 -12.91
CA TYR A 160 -6.06 9.19 -12.20
C TYR A 160 -5.07 8.22 -12.82
N LEU A 161 -4.31 7.52 -12.00
CA LEU A 161 -3.45 6.39 -12.40
C LEU A 161 -3.88 5.17 -11.60
N GLY A 162 -4.38 4.13 -12.24
CA GLY A 162 -4.63 2.82 -11.66
C GLY A 162 -3.57 1.83 -12.11
N CYS A 163 -2.98 1.10 -11.18
CA CYS A 163 -1.89 0.16 -11.46
C CYS A 163 -2.04 -1.10 -10.63
N ASP A 164 -1.93 -2.28 -11.27
CA ASP A 164 -1.91 -3.55 -10.55
C ASP A 164 -0.78 -3.60 -9.52
N HIS A 165 -1.07 -4.18 -8.36
CA HIS A 165 -0.13 -4.21 -7.24
C HIS A 165 1.17 -4.97 -7.55
N SER A 166 1.20 -5.81 -8.60
CA SER A 166 2.44 -6.45 -9.04
C SER A 166 3.53 -5.47 -9.49
N ASN A 167 3.14 -4.25 -9.89
CA ASN A 167 4.05 -3.22 -10.39
C ASN A 167 4.31 -2.07 -9.42
N VAL A 168 3.52 -1.93 -8.36
CA VAL A 168 3.56 -0.79 -7.45
C VAL A 168 3.29 -1.19 -6.00
N ASP A 169 3.70 -0.32 -5.09
CA ASP A 169 3.26 -0.27 -3.70
C ASP A 169 2.70 1.12 -3.36
N GLY A 170 2.21 1.31 -2.14
CA GLY A 170 1.64 2.59 -1.72
C GLY A 170 2.63 3.76 -1.81
N TYR A 171 3.91 3.54 -1.52
CA TYR A 171 4.94 4.58 -1.67
C TYR A 171 5.16 4.94 -3.14
N SER A 172 5.19 3.95 -4.03
CA SER A 172 5.29 4.16 -5.49
C SER A 172 4.17 5.03 -6.02
N MET A 173 2.94 4.84 -5.54
CA MET A 173 1.78 5.63 -5.98
C MET A 173 1.81 7.06 -5.44
N ALA A 174 2.28 7.26 -4.22
CA ALA A 174 2.51 8.60 -3.67
C ALA A 174 3.61 9.35 -4.44
N LEU A 175 4.68 8.64 -4.83
CA LEU A 175 5.77 9.17 -5.65
C LEU A 175 5.31 9.51 -7.08
N ALA A 176 4.46 8.67 -7.69
CA ALA A 176 3.92 8.88 -9.03
C ALA A 176 3.20 10.23 -9.16
N ALA A 177 2.41 10.62 -8.15
CA ALA A 177 1.72 11.92 -8.14
C ALA A 177 2.71 13.09 -8.24
N TYR A 178 3.83 13.03 -7.53
CA TYR A 178 4.87 14.05 -7.58
C TYR A 178 5.60 14.05 -8.94
N GLU A 179 6.09 12.89 -9.38
CA GLU A 179 6.91 12.80 -10.59
C GLU A 179 6.12 13.17 -11.87
N ILE A 180 4.91 12.60 -12.04
CA ILE A 180 4.09 12.87 -13.22
C ILE A 180 3.71 14.34 -13.28
N ARG A 181 3.32 14.94 -12.13
CA ARG A 181 2.99 16.37 -12.11
C ARG A 181 4.19 17.25 -12.47
N ARG A 182 5.37 16.95 -11.93
CA ARG A 182 6.61 17.69 -12.24
C ARG A 182 7.02 17.55 -13.71
N LEU A 183 6.87 16.36 -14.28
CA LEU A 183 7.14 16.11 -15.69
C LEU A 183 6.14 16.86 -16.57
N TYR A 184 4.87 16.89 -16.19
CA TYR A 184 3.84 17.64 -16.91
C TYR A 184 4.10 19.15 -16.87
N GLU A 185 4.42 19.72 -15.72
CA GLU A 185 4.78 21.12 -15.56
C GLU A 185 5.99 21.50 -16.44
N ALA A 186 7.01 20.64 -16.44
CA ALA A 186 8.19 20.87 -17.29
C ALA A 186 7.84 20.82 -18.79
N ALA A 187 7.03 19.85 -19.21
CA ALA A 187 6.59 19.70 -20.60
C ALA A 187 5.75 20.90 -21.06
N LEU A 188 4.85 21.43 -20.22
CA LEU A 188 4.05 22.64 -20.50
C LEU A 188 4.92 23.86 -20.86
N HIS A 189 6.10 23.97 -20.26
CA HIS A 189 7.00 25.08 -20.43
C HIS A 189 8.17 24.79 -21.39
N GLY A 190 8.16 23.62 -22.05
CA GLY A 190 9.26 23.17 -22.91
C GLY A 190 10.60 23.02 -22.17
N MET A 191 10.54 22.78 -20.86
CA MET A 191 11.73 22.61 -20.00
C MET A 191 12.12 21.14 -19.90
N ARG A 192 13.42 20.88 -19.82
CA ARG A 192 13.93 19.56 -19.44
C ARG A 192 14.00 19.46 -17.92
N LEU A 193 13.33 18.47 -17.36
CA LEU A 193 13.41 18.14 -15.93
C LEU A 193 14.37 16.97 -15.73
N GLU A 194 15.38 17.16 -14.91
CA GLU A 194 16.26 16.08 -14.45
C GLU A 194 15.77 15.58 -13.09
N LEU A 195 15.29 14.35 -13.08
CA LEU A 195 14.96 13.62 -11.85
C LEU A 195 16.17 12.76 -11.46
N ALA A 196 16.31 12.47 -10.15
CA ALA A 196 17.37 11.59 -9.66
C ALA A 196 17.30 10.21 -10.33
N GLU A 197 18.44 9.59 -10.60
CA GLU A 197 18.48 8.24 -11.17
C GLU A 197 17.75 7.22 -10.27
N VAL A 198 17.15 6.20 -10.90
CA VAL A 198 16.42 5.14 -10.21
C VAL A 198 16.95 3.76 -10.61
N GLY A 199 16.98 2.86 -9.65
CA GLY A 199 17.26 1.46 -9.91
C GLY A 199 16.05 0.75 -10.53
N SER A 200 16.33 -0.33 -11.23
CA SER A 200 15.33 -1.18 -11.85
C SER A 200 14.68 -2.12 -10.83
N PHE A 201 13.35 -2.16 -10.77
CA PHE A 201 12.65 -3.15 -9.93
C PHE A 201 12.89 -4.60 -10.38
N PRO A 202 12.97 -4.96 -11.67
CA PRO A 202 13.47 -6.26 -12.12
C PRO A 202 14.84 -6.67 -11.54
N ASP A 203 15.78 -5.72 -11.37
CA ASP A 203 17.07 -6.01 -10.73
C ASP A 203 16.90 -6.28 -9.22
N PHE A 204 16.02 -5.54 -8.57
CA PHE A 204 15.66 -5.81 -7.17
C PHE A 204 15.08 -7.22 -7.03
N ALA A 205 14.12 -7.60 -7.90
CA ALA A 205 13.50 -8.92 -7.89
C ALA A 205 14.52 -10.07 -8.06
N ALA A 206 15.49 -9.89 -8.96
CA ALA A 206 16.56 -10.86 -9.14
C ALA A 206 17.45 -11.01 -7.89
N ARG A 207 17.77 -9.89 -7.23
CA ARG A 207 18.56 -9.90 -5.98
C ARG A 207 17.78 -10.48 -4.81
N GLU A 208 16.48 -10.19 -4.70
CA GLU A 208 15.60 -10.78 -3.71
C GLU A 208 15.59 -12.31 -3.82
N ARG A 209 15.46 -12.84 -5.04
CA ARG A 209 15.52 -14.28 -5.31
C ARG A 209 16.84 -14.91 -4.88
N GLN A 210 17.95 -14.33 -5.32
CA GLN A 210 19.29 -14.82 -4.95
C GLN A 210 19.49 -14.80 -3.43
N ALA A 211 19.07 -13.75 -2.75
CA ALA A 211 19.15 -13.69 -1.29
C ALA A 211 18.27 -14.74 -0.61
N ALA A 212 17.05 -14.96 -1.10
CA ALA A 212 16.13 -15.95 -0.55
C ALA A 212 16.63 -17.40 -0.70
N GLU A 213 17.36 -17.72 -1.76
CA GLU A 213 17.98 -19.05 -1.95
C GLU A 213 19.00 -19.40 -0.87
N LEU A 214 19.65 -18.38 -0.29
CA LEU A 214 20.62 -18.57 0.80
C LEU A 214 19.97 -18.76 2.18
N VAL A 215 18.66 -18.55 2.29
CA VAL A 215 17.90 -18.70 3.54
C VAL A 215 17.53 -20.18 3.73
N GLY A 216 18.11 -20.81 4.77
CA GLY A 216 17.78 -22.16 5.21
C GLY A 216 16.82 -22.19 6.40
N GLY A 217 16.42 -23.38 6.82
CA GLY A 217 15.47 -23.57 7.95
C GLY A 217 16.00 -23.14 9.32
N ASP A 218 17.31 -22.98 9.46
CA ASP A 218 18.05 -22.49 10.64
C ASP A 218 18.32 -20.99 10.62
N HIS A 219 17.97 -20.31 9.53
CA HIS A 219 18.13 -18.85 9.41
C HIS A 219 17.32 -18.12 10.49
N GLU A 220 17.90 -17.10 11.09
CA GLU A 220 17.29 -16.36 12.21
C GLU A 220 15.84 -15.93 11.95
N THR A 221 15.55 -15.43 10.77
CA THR A 221 14.18 -15.03 10.36
C THR A 221 13.21 -16.22 10.44
N VAL A 222 13.60 -17.41 9.95
CA VAL A 222 12.75 -18.60 9.94
C VAL A 222 12.53 -19.11 11.37
N VAL A 223 13.57 -19.09 12.20
CA VAL A 223 13.49 -19.45 13.64
C VAL A 223 12.53 -18.52 14.37
N ARG A 224 12.62 -17.21 14.13
CA ARG A 224 11.72 -16.20 14.72
C ARG A 224 10.28 -16.35 14.26
N TRP A 225 10.04 -16.63 12.98
CA TRP A 225 8.71 -16.92 12.46
C TRP A 225 8.11 -18.18 13.11
N ARG A 226 8.92 -19.23 13.30
CA ARG A 226 8.48 -20.45 13.97
C ARG A 226 8.08 -20.19 15.43
N ALA A 227 8.92 -19.46 16.16
CA ALA A 227 8.60 -19.06 17.53
C ALA A 227 7.34 -18.19 17.63
N PHE A 228 7.12 -17.31 16.65
CA PHE A 228 5.89 -16.51 16.57
C PHE A 228 4.66 -17.40 16.34
N MET A 229 4.72 -18.34 15.38
CA MET A 229 3.64 -19.30 15.12
C MET A 229 3.31 -20.13 16.35
N GLU A 230 4.32 -20.65 17.05
CA GLU A 230 4.14 -21.41 18.30
C GLU A 230 3.46 -20.55 19.37
N ALA A 231 3.89 -19.29 19.53
CA ALA A 231 3.33 -18.37 20.51
C ALA A 231 1.90 -17.92 20.20
N THR A 232 1.47 -18.03 18.93
CA THR A 232 0.10 -17.72 18.48
C THR A 232 -0.78 -18.96 18.31
N GLY A 233 -0.28 -20.16 18.69
CA GLY A 233 -1.02 -21.42 18.62
C GLY A 233 -1.14 -21.98 17.20
N GLY A 234 -0.13 -21.78 16.36
CA GLY A 234 -0.05 -22.31 15.00
C GLY A 234 -0.88 -21.54 13.96
N ARG A 235 -1.40 -20.35 14.30
CA ARG A 235 -2.21 -19.53 13.41
C ARG A 235 -1.74 -18.08 13.44
N MET A 236 -2.02 -17.34 12.34
CA MET A 236 -1.81 -15.90 12.34
C MET A 236 -2.72 -15.22 13.37
N PRO A 237 -2.28 -14.08 13.96
CA PRO A 237 -3.07 -13.37 14.95
C PRO A 237 -4.38 -12.87 14.37
N ASP A 238 -5.45 -13.07 15.13
CA ASP A 238 -6.75 -12.49 14.84
C ASP A 238 -6.80 -11.03 15.34
N PHE A 239 -7.75 -10.27 14.81
CA PHE A 239 -8.10 -8.96 15.33
C PHE A 239 -8.41 -9.00 16.82
N PRO A 240 -8.04 -7.98 17.62
CA PRO A 240 -8.18 -8.02 19.09
C PRO A 240 -9.61 -8.21 19.60
N ALA A 241 -10.60 -7.76 18.85
CA ALA A 241 -12.01 -7.98 19.16
C ALA A 241 -12.59 -9.13 18.32
N PRO A 242 -13.67 -9.82 18.79
CA PRO A 242 -14.34 -10.81 17.97
C PRO A 242 -14.88 -10.21 16.67
N VAL A 243 -14.50 -10.78 15.54
CA VAL A 243 -14.97 -10.43 14.21
C VAL A 243 -15.65 -11.65 13.60
N GLU A 244 -16.92 -11.49 13.25
CA GLU A 244 -17.66 -12.51 12.53
C GLU A 244 -17.15 -12.59 11.08
N ALA A 245 -16.88 -13.83 10.65
CA ALA A 245 -16.48 -14.08 9.28
C ALA A 245 -17.63 -13.89 8.29
N ASP A 246 -17.33 -13.35 7.12
CA ASP A 246 -18.22 -13.49 5.95
C ASP A 246 -17.94 -14.83 5.27
N GLU A 247 -18.48 -15.93 5.85
CA GLU A 247 -18.28 -17.28 5.32
C GLU A 247 -18.86 -17.48 3.92
N ALA A 248 -19.82 -16.68 3.53
CA ALA A 248 -20.36 -16.69 2.17
C ALA A 248 -19.32 -16.16 1.17
N GLY A 249 -18.39 -15.30 1.63
CA GLY A 249 -17.25 -14.79 0.86
C GLY A 249 -17.63 -14.21 -0.49
N SER A 250 -18.84 -13.66 -0.60
CA SER A 250 -19.45 -13.26 -1.88
C SER A 250 -19.45 -11.74 -2.10
N ALA A 251 -19.20 -10.97 -1.06
CA ALA A 251 -19.26 -9.52 -1.10
C ALA A 251 -17.89 -8.88 -0.80
N PRO A 252 -17.60 -7.73 -1.42
CA PRO A 252 -16.43 -6.93 -1.06
C PRO A 252 -16.43 -6.57 0.43
N GLN A 253 -15.25 -6.56 1.05
CA GLN A 253 -15.06 -6.09 2.41
C GLN A 253 -15.48 -4.62 2.55
N HIS A 254 -15.93 -4.23 3.74
CA HIS A 254 -16.16 -2.84 4.08
C HIS A 254 -14.83 -2.11 4.30
N ASN A 255 -14.78 -0.86 3.85
CA ASN A 255 -13.68 0.07 4.08
C ASN A 255 -14.19 1.25 4.89
N GLY A 256 -13.27 1.86 5.65
CA GLY A 256 -13.53 3.10 6.37
C GLY A 256 -12.26 3.91 6.55
N LEU A 257 -12.43 5.18 6.95
CA LEU A 257 -11.34 6.09 7.26
C LEU A 257 -11.76 6.97 8.44
N GLU A 258 -10.88 7.05 9.46
CA GLU A 258 -11.07 7.88 10.65
C GLU A 258 -9.80 8.65 10.98
N TRP A 259 -9.94 9.95 11.27
CA TRP A 259 -8.83 10.75 11.77
C TRP A 259 -8.60 10.45 13.25
N LEU A 260 -7.34 10.13 13.59
CA LEU A 260 -6.91 9.82 14.94
C LEU A 260 -6.37 11.04 15.67
N LEU A 261 -5.60 11.89 14.98
CA LEU A 261 -4.94 13.07 15.49
C LEU A 261 -4.90 14.15 14.40
N ASP A 262 -5.10 15.40 14.77
CA ASP A 262 -4.77 16.54 13.91
C ASP A 262 -3.24 16.78 13.83
N ALA A 263 -2.83 17.84 13.14
CA ALA A 263 -1.40 18.15 12.92
C ALA A 263 -0.65 18.44 14.22
N ASP A 264 -1.23 19.23 15.12
CA ASP A 264 -0.63 19.65 16.38
C ASP A 264 -0.62 18.49 17.38
N GLU A 265 -1.70 17.75 17.48
CA GLU A 265 -1.80 16.52 18.28
C GLU A 265 -0.79 15.47 17.81
N ALA A 266 -0.65 15.28 16.50
CA ALA A 266 0.33 14.33 15.93
C ALA A 266 1.78 14.76 16.18
N ALA A 267 2.06 16.07 16.23
CA ALA A 267 3.36 16.59 16.60
C ALA A 267 3.65 16.36 18.10
N ALA A 268 2.67 16.66 18.97
CA ALA A 268 2.74 16.44 20.43
C ALA A 268 2.88 14.95 20.76
N PHE A 269 2.09 14.08 20.15
CA PHE A 269 2.18 12.63 20.30
C PHE A 269 3.57 12.10 19.86
N GLY A 270 4.10 12.59 18.73
CA GLY A 270 5.45 12.24 18.29
C GLY A 270 6.54 12.66 19.29
N ALA A 271 6.39 13.82 19.93
CA ALA A 271 7.30 14.27 20.99
C ALA A 271 7.19 13.37 22.23
N LEU A 272 5.99 12.97 22.61
CA LEU A 272 5.73 12.06 23.70
C LEU A 272 6.36 10.68 23.46
N CYS A 273 6.18 10.11 22.27
CA CYS A 273 6.79 8.83 21.89
C CYS A 273 8.33 8.88 22.02
N ARG A 274 8.96 9.98 21.58
CA ARG A 274 10.42 10.15 21.73
C ARG A 274 10.85 10.22 23.19
N ARG A 275 10.10 10.91 24.06
CA ARG A 275 10.35 10.93 25.51
C ARG A 275 10.23 9.55 26.15
N ALA A 276 9.32 8.73 25.63
CA ALA A 276 9.17 7.32 26.03
C ALA A 276 10.23 6.37 25.40
N GLY A 277 11.22 6.90 24.71
CA GLY A 277 12.28 6.11 24.08
C GLY A 277 11.89 5.39 22.79
N GLY A 278 10.77 5.78 22.15
CA GLY A 278 10.27 5.15 20.94
C GLY A 278 10.03 6.09 19.76
N SER A 279 9.57 5.52 18.65
CA SER A 279 9.10 6.23 17.47
C SER A 279 7.59 6.50 17.53
N PHE A 280 7.06 7.33 16.62
CA PHE A 280 5.61 7.51 16.46
C PHE A 280 4.90 6.16 16.24
N CYS A 281 5.46 5.31 15.38
CA CYS A 281 4.94 3.96 15.13
C CYS A 281 4.94 3.09 16.40
N ALA A 282 5.98 3.16 17.23
CA ALA A 282 6.04 2.41 18.48
C ALA A 282 4.98 2.87 19.49
N GLY A 283 4.80 4.20 19.63
CA GLY A 283 3.74 4.74 20.49
C GLY A 283 2.35 4.42 19.98
N LEU A 284 2.14 4.43 18.66
CA LEU A 284 0.90 3.99 18.04
C LEU A 284 0.60 2.52 18.34
N LEU A 285 1.58 1.62 18.19
CA LEU A 285 1.43 0.20 18.54
C LEU A 285 1.14 0.02 20.05
N ALA A 286 1.70 0.85 20.90
CA ALA A 286 1.37 0.87 22.33
C ALA A 286 -0.11 1.22 22.55
N CYS A 287 -0.64 2.27 21.88
CA CYS A 287 -2.05 2.65 21.96
C CYS A 287 -2.97 1.55 21.39
N LEU A 288 -2.58 0.90 20.28
CA LEU A 288 -3.31 -0.26 19.75
C LEU A 288 -3.36 -1.41 20.77
N ALA A 289 -2.27 -1.68 21.45
CA ALA A 289 -2.22 -2.72 22.49
C ALA A 289 -3.08 -2.37 23.72
N MET A 290 -3.07 -1.12 24.16
CA MET A 290 -3.92 -0.62 25.27
C MET A 290 -5.41 -0.71 24.91
N ALA A 291 -5.78 -0.29 23.69
CA ALA A 291 -7.16 -0.40 23.21
C ALA A 291 -7.61 -1.87 23.09
N ALA A 292 -6.72 -2.78 22.71
CA ALA A 292 -7.01 -4.22 22.66
C ALA A 292 -7.36 -4.81 24.02
N ASP A 293 -6.72 -4.34 25.09
CA ASP A 293 -7.00 -4.77 26.45
C ASP A 293 -8.40 -4.33 26.93
N VAL A 294 -8.90 -3.19 26.50
CA VAL A 294 -10.26 -2.71 26.77
C VAL A 294 -11.31 -3.60 26.09
N GLN A 295 -11.04 -4.09 24.88
CA GLN A 295 -12.03 -4.77 24.04
C GLN A 295 -12.16 -6.28 24.32
N GLY A 296 -11.19 -6.94 24.94
CA GLY A 296 -11.24 -8.38 24.92
C GLY A 296 -10.63 -9.16 26.08
N GLU A 297 -11.46 -10.01 26.67
CA GLU A 297 -11.00 -11.07 27.58
C GLU A 297 -9.91 -11.97 26.94
N VAL A 298 -9.93 -12.13 25.61
CA VAL A 298 -8.97 -12.92 24.85
C VAL A 298 -7.61 -12.23 24.76
N ALA A 299 -7.57 -10.92 24.53
CA ALA A 299 -6.33 -10.13 24.52
C ALA A 299 -5.70 -10.08 25.92
N ARG A 300 -6.51 -9.85 26.97
CA ARG A 300 -6.07 -9.88 28.39
C ARG A 300 -5.47 -11.22 28.80
N ARG A 301 -6.08 -12.33 28.39
CA ARG A 301 -5.56 -13.67 28.72
C ARG A 301 -4.23 -13.99 28.06
N ARG A 302 -3.93 -13.38 26.88
CA ARG A 302 -2.67 -13.61 26.14
C ARG A 302 -1.50 -12.81 26.70
N GLY A 303 -1.73 -11.67 27.38
CA GLY A 303 -0.70 -10.80 27.94
C GLY A 303 0.28 -10.26 26.88
N SER A 304 -0.14 -10.21 25.61
CA SER A 304 0.69 -9.74 24.49
C SER A 304 -0.16 -9.24 23.34
N PHE A 305 0.34 -8.21 22.66
CA PHE A 305 -0.17 -7.74 21.38
C PHE A 305 0.58 -8.42 20.23
N SER A 306 -0.14 -8.87 19.20
CA SER A 306 0.42 -9.56 18.04
C SER A 306 -0.29 -9.13 16.76
N THR A 307 0.48 -8.89 15.71
CA THR A 307 -0.02 -8.53 14.37
C THR A 307 1.01 -8.94 13.31
N LEU A 308 0.61 -8.93 12.04
CA LEU A 308 1.55 -8.86 10.93
C LEU A 308 1.75 -7.41 10.51
N MET A 309 2.97 -7.07 10.15
CA MET A 309 3.30 -5.70 9.74
C MET A 309 4.10 -5.67 8.45
N PRO A 310 3.65 -4.93 7.43
CA PRO A 310 4.43 -4.70 6.22
C PRO A 310 5.53 -3.66 6.50
N PHE A 311 6.72 -3.91 5.93
CA PHE A 311 7.85 -3.00 5.92
C PHE A 311 8.32 -2.77 4.48
N HIS A 312 8.79 -1.56 4.17
CA HIS A 312 9.43 -1.35 2.88
C HIS A 312 10.79 -2.06 2.84
N THR A 313 11.13 -2.61 1.68
CA THR A 313 12.41 -3.28 1.41
C THR A 313 13.36 -2.41 0.57
N ARG A 314 13.11 -1.11 0.46
CA ARG A 314 14.01 -0.12 -0.17
C ARG A 314 15.22 0.16 0.73
N ASN A 315 16.10 -0.84 0.83
CA ASN A 315 17.27 -0.83 1.72
C ASN A 315 18.54 -0.24 1.06
N GLN A 316 18.47 0.23 -0.19
CA GLN A 316 19.55 0.87 -0.93
C GLN A 316 19.08 2.17 -1.58
N ALA A 317 19.97 3.14 -1.72
CA ALA A 317 19.66 4.46 -2.24
C ALA A 317 19.01 4.42 -3.65
N GLN A 318 19.45 3.51 -4.52
CA GLN A 318 18.91 3.34 -5.86
C GLN A 318 17.44 2.92 -5.90
N TRP A 319 16.92 2.30 -4.83
CA TRP A 319 15.51 1.90 -4.74
C TRP A 319 14.59 2.99 -4.20
N THR A 320 15.15 4.07 -3.64
CA THR A 320 14.37 5.11 -2.95
C THR A 320 13.31 5.74 -3.85
N TRP A 321 13.65 6.01 -5.11
CA TRP A 321 12.77 6.66 -6.09
C TRP A 321 12.22 5.69 -7.14
N SER A 322 12.44 4.40 -6.97
CA SER A 322 12.01 3.39 -7.93
C SER A 322 10.56 2.98 -7.70
N VAL A 323 9.80 2.87 -8.78
CA VAL A 323 8.43 2.31 -8.78
C VAL A 323 8.51 0.79 -8.86
N GLY A 324 7.83 0.12 -7.94
CA GLY A 324 7.81 -1.34 -7.81
C GLY A 324 7.12 -1.80 -6.53
N TRP A 325 7.04 -3.08 -6.30
CA TRP A 325 6.49 -3.66 -5.07
C TRP A 325 7.60 -3.98 -4.07
N TYR A 326 8.04 -2.99 -3.34
CA TYR A 326 9.12 -3.06 -2.36
C TYR A 326 8.58 -3.26 -0.93
N VAL A 327 7.79 -4.29 -0.71
CA VAL A 327 7.18 -4.58 0.59
C VAL A 327 7.44 -6.03 0.98
N GLY A 328 7.99 -6.21 2.19
CA GLY A 328 8.05 -7.48 2.89
C GLY A 328 7.13 -7.47 4.11
N LEU A 329 6.73 -8.63 4.57
CA LEU A 329 5.85 -8.82 5.72
C LEU A 329 6.60 -9.50 6.85
N ALA A 330 6.45 -8.99 8.08
CA ALA A 330 7.04 -9.59 9.25
C ALA A 330 6.02 -9.74 10.39
N PRO A 331 6.17 -10.76 11.25
CA PRO A 331 5.40 -10.89 12.47
C PRO A 331 5.91 -9.90 13.52
N LEU A 332 4.99 -9.30 14.26
CA LEU A 332 5.29 -8.40 15.35
C LEU A 332 4.55 -8.85 16.60
N ARG A 333 5.29 -9.04 17.70
CA ARG A 333 4.70 -9.42 18.98
C ARG A 333 5.49 -8.80 20.13
N PHE A 334 4.78 -8.25 21.11
CA PHE A 334 5.37 -7.78 22.37
C PHE A 334 4.44 -8.01 23.54
N ALA A 335 5.01 -8.12 24.74
CA ALA A 335 4.23 -8.25 25.97
C ALA A 335 3.42 -6.97 26.22
N ALA A 336 2.13 -7.13 26.47
CA ALA A 336 1.20 -6.05 26.80
C ALA A 336 0.22 -6.56 27.85
N ARG A 337 0.21 -5.92 29.03
CA ARG A 337 -0.63 -6.25 30.16
C ARG A 337 -1.43 -5.05 30.58
N ALA A 338 -2.56 -5.26 31.25
CA ALA A 338 -3.47 -4.20 31.68
C ALA A 338 -2.80 -3.15 32.59
N GLU A 339 -1.82 -3.56 33.38
CA GLU A 339 -1.06 -2.69 34.29
C GLU A 339 0.07 -1.89 33.61
N ASP A 340 0.37 -2.20 32.34
CA ASP A 340 1.48 -1.55 31.65
C ASP A 340 1.11 -0.12 31.21
N GLY A 341 1.94 0.86 31.57
CA GLY A 341 1.78 2.23 31.13
C GLY A 341 2.32 2.46 29.71
N PHE A 342 1.89 3.57 29.09
CA PHE A 342 2.25 3.95 27.72
C PHE A 342 3.76 3.89 27.43
N ALA A 343 4.60 4.44 28.33
CA ALA A 343 6.06 4.46 28.12
C ALA A 343 6.66 3.06 28.07
N ALA A 344 6.23 2.15 28.95
CA ALA A 344 6.70 0.77 28.98
C ALA A 344 6.30 0.02 27.70
N LEU A 345 5.05 0.18 27.25
CA LEU A 345 4.56 -0.43 26.02
C LEU A 345 5.25 0.15 24.78
N THR A 346 5.48 1.46 24.75
CA THR A 346 6.22 2.13 23.66
C THR A 346 7.65 1.56 23.53
N GLY A 347 8.34 1.36 24.65
CA GLY A 347 9.68 0.75 24.64
C GLY A 347 9.67 -0.69 24.12
N ARG A 348 8.69 -1.52 24.55
CA ARG A 348 8.55 -2.90 24.06
C ARG A 348 8.17 -2.96 22.57
N ALA A 349 7.24 -2.10 22.15
CA ALA A 349 6.86 -2.00 20.74
C ALA A 349 8.05 -1.55 19.86
N MET A 350 8.90 -0.64 20.36
CA MET A 350 10.12 -0.20 19.65
C MET A 350 11.10 -1.37 19.48
N ALA A 351 11.34 -2.15 20.52
CA ALA A 351 12.19 -3.33 20.44
C ALA A 351 11.63 -4.36 19.45
N ALA A 352 10.31 -4.63 19.49
CA ALA A 352 9.66 -5.54 18.55
C ALA A 352 9.74 -5.05 17.10
N LEU A 353 9.63 -3.75 16.84
CA LEU A 353 9.82 -3.17 15.51
C LEU A 353 11.26 -3.34 15.00
N GLN A 354 12.25 -3.16 15.87
CA GLN A 354 13.67 -3.35 15.52
C GLN A 354 13.97 -4.81 15.18
N GLU A 355 13.32 -5.76 15.86
CA GLU A 355 13.45 -7.18 15.58
C GLU A 355 12.69 -7.62 14.33
N ALA A 356 11.50 -7.06 14.08
CA ALA A 356 10.66 -7.43 12.95
C ALA A 356 11.20 -6.90 11.60
N ARG A 357 11.77 -5.68 11.59
CA ARG A 357 12.17 -5.01 10.35
C ARG A 357 13.13 -5.84 9.48
N PRO A 358 14.23 -6.42 9.97
CA PRO A 358 15.11 -7.25 9.14
C PRO A 358 14.44 -8.54 8.67
N MET A 359 13.43 -9.06 9.40
CA MET A 359 12.69 -10.25 8.98
C MET A 359 11.91 -10.03 7.68
N ALA A 360 11.45 -8.80 7.43
CA ALA A 360 10.73 -8.44 6.20
C ALA A 360 11.61 -8.48 4.93
N GLU A 361 12.93 -8.56 5.05
CA GLU A 361 13.84 -8.73 3.91
C GLU A 361 13.82 -10.16 3.34
N VAL A 362 13.34 -11.14 4.12
CA VAL A 362 13.12 -12.51 3.64
C VAL A 362 11.68 -12.63 3.14
N PRO A 363 11.46 -12.96 1.86
CA PRO A 363 10.12 -13.09 1.31
C PRO A 363 9.25 -14.11 2.06
N VAL A 364 8.00 -13.74 2.35
CA VAL A 364 7.05 -14.61 3.07
C VAL A 364 6.84 -15.95 2.35
N ALA A 365 6.88 -15.98 1.03
CA ALA A 365 6.77 -17.22 0.27
C ALA A 365 7.91 -18.19 0.62
N ARG A 366 9.16 -17.69 0.79
CA ARG A 366 10.29 -18.50 1.23
C ARG A 366 10.14 -18.97 2.68
N VAL A 367 9.64 -18.10 3.54
CA VAL A 367 9.33 -18.46 4.94
C VAL A 367 8.26 -19.55 4.99
N THR A 368 7.17 -19.42 4.24
CA THR A 368 6.09 -20.41 4.13
C THR A 368 6.62 -21.77 3.69
N GLU A 369 7.47 -21.80 2.68
CA GLU A 369 8.13 -23.02 2.18
C GLU A 369 8.93 -23.72 3.31
N LEU A 370 9.78 -22.95 4.01
CA LEU A 370 10.66 -23.48 5.06
C LEU A 370 9.95 -23.86 6.38
N LEU A 371 8.82 -23.23 6.64
CA LEU A 371 7.95 -23.59 7.78
C LEU A 371 7.06 -24.79 7.48
N GLY A 372 6.77 -25.07 6.20
CA GLY A 372 5.78 -26.05 5.78
C GLY A 372 4.34 -25.71 6.20
N ALA A 373 4.06 -24.44 6.47
CA ALA A 373 2.75 -23.94 6.92
C ALA A 373 2.43 -22.59 6.28
N PRO A 374 1.18 -22.36 5.84
CA PRO A 374 0.82 -21.11 5.18
C PRO A 374 0.86 -19.93 6.16
N VAL A 375 1.29 -18.78 5.65
CA VAL A 375 1.19 -17.48 6.33
C VAL A 375 0.00 -16.74 5.71
N GLU A 376 -1.18 -16.92 6.31
CA GLU A 376 -2.43 -16.28 5.86
C GLU A 376 -2.75 -15.09 6.77
N PRO A 377 -2.59 -13.84 6.30
CA PRO A 377 -2.86 -12.67 7.10
C PRO A 377 -4.32 -12.62 7.57
N ARG A 378 -4.53 -12.38 8.87
CA ARG A 378 -5.86 -12.20 9.47
C ARG A 378 -6.00 -10.85 10.17
N PHE A 379 -4.93 -10.38 10.81
CA PHE A 379 -4.84 -9.05 11.36
C PHE A 379 -3.51 -8.40 10.96
N VAL A 380 -3.60 -7.30 10.23
CA VAL A 380 -2.44 -6.58 9.70
C VAL A 380 -2.51 -5.12 10.10
N VAL A 381 -1.40 -4.60 10.59
CA VAL A 381 -1.22 -3.17 10.88
C VAL A 381 -0.11 -2.63 10.00
N SER A 382 -0.44 -1.71 9.12
CA SER A 382 0.51 -0.97 8.28
C SER A 382 0.68 0.44 8.83
N TYR A 383 1.92 0.93 8.86
CA TYR A 383 2.21 2.33 9.19
C TYR A 383 3.05 2.97 8.10
N MET A 384 2.60 4.12 7.60
CA MET A 384 3.33 4.92 6.63
C MET A 384 3.44 6.38 7.09
N ASP A 385 4.66 6.92 7.09
CA ASP A 385 4.90 8.35 7.31
C ASP A 385 5.13 9.04 5.97
N PHE A 386 4.07 9.59 5.43
CA PHE A 386 4.08 10.24 4.13
C PHE A 386 4.70 11.64 4.13
N ARG A 387 5.00 12.23 5.27
CA ARG A 387 5.55 13.60 5.35
C ARG A 387 6.87 13.76 4.62
N HIS A 388 7.60 12.67 4.42
CA HIS A 388 8.90 12.62 3.75
C HIS A 388 8.81 12.27 2.26
N VAL A 389 7.61 12.01 1.75
CA VAL A 389 7.42 11.79 0.33
C VAL A 389 7.52 13.15 -0.40
N PRO A 390 8.23 13.23 -1.52
CA PRO A 390 8.30 14.44 -2.31
C PRO A 390 6.92 14.97 -2.69
N GLY A 391 6.72 16.27 -2.56
CA GLY A 391 5.45 16.91 -2.83
C GLY A 391 4.39 16.77 -1.73
N ALA A 392 4.68 16.07 -0.62
CA ALA A 392 3.68 15.81 0.43
C ALA A 392 3.04 17.08 1.01
N ARG A 393 3.78 18.21 1.06
CA ARG A 393 3.25 19.50 1.54
C ARG A 393 2.25 20.15 0.57
N GLN A 394 2.28 19.78 -0.70
CA GLN A 394 1.41 20.30 -1.76
C GLN A 394 0.20 19.41 -2.03
N TRP A 395 0.07 18.27 -1.38
CA TRP A 395 -1.00 17.30 -1.69
C TRP A 395 -2.41 17.87 -1.51
N THR A 396 -2.61 18.72 -0.51
CA THR A 396 -3.90 19.41 -0.31
C THR A 396 -4.22 20.33 -1.49
N ASP A 397 -3.24 21.10 -1.95
CA ASP A 397 -3.40 21.99 -3.13
C ASP A 397 -3.64 21.21 -4.42
N TRP A 398 -3.01 20.02 -4.53
CA TRP A 398 -3.19 19.13 -5.69
C TRP A 398 -4.46 18.28 -5.59
N LYS A 399 -5.20 18.36 -4.50
CA LYS A 399 -6.31 17.46 -4.17
C LYS A 399 -5.91 16.00 -4.35
N ALA A 400 -4.70 15.68 -3.92
CA ALA A 400 -4.13 14.36 -4.12
C ALA A 400 -4.76 13.35 -3.19
N ALA A 401 -5.15 12.20 -3.74
CA ALA A 401 -5.69 11.06 -3.02
C ALA A 401 -5.06 9.76 -3.51
N MET A 402 -5.02 8.77 -2.64
CA MET A 402 -4.72 7.39 -3.01
C MET A 402 -5.97 6.54 -2.85
N VAL A 403 -6.13 5.59 -3.76
CA VAL A 403 -7.30 4.72 -3.81
C VAL A 403 -6.86 3.28 -3.97
N ARG A 404 -7.55 2.37 -3.32
CA ARG A 404 -7.34 0.92 -3.49
C ARG A 404 -8.58 0.24 -4.03
N SER A 405 -8.36 -0.87 -4.73
CA SER A 405 -9.43 -1.75 -5.15
C SER A 405 -10.17 -2.34 -3.94
N HIS A 406 -11.40 -2.76 -4.16
CA HIS A 406 -12.09 -3.62 -3.22
C HIS A 406 -11.44 -5.01 -3.15
N ARG A 407 -11.64 -5.73 -2.04
CA ARG A 407 -11.17 -7.10 -1.85
C ARG A 407 -12.26 -7.95 -1.22
N ILE A 408 -12.25 -9.22 -1.56
CA ILE A 408 -13.08 -10.24 -0.92
C ILE A 408 -12.18 -11.10 -0.04
N HIS A 409 -12.42 -11.09 1.27
CA HIS A 409 -11.72 -11.94 2.24
C HIS A 409 -12.61 -12.18 3.46
N PRO A 410 -12.80 -13.45 3.89
CA PRO A 410 -13.78 -13.77 4.93
C PRO A 410 -13.39 -13.32 6.34
N HIS A 411 -12.10 -13.17 6.64
CA HIS A 411 -11.62 -13.01 8.02
C HIS A 411 -10.66 -11.83 8.23
N GLU A 412 -10.06 -11.29 7.16
CA GLU A 412 -8.99 -10.32 7.29
C GLU A 412 -9.50 -8.97 7.82
N VAL A 413 -8.83 -8.45 8.84
CA VAL A 413 -8.91 -7.05 9.24
C VAL A 413 -7.57 -6.39 8.97
N TYR A 414 -7.59 -5.31 8.22
CA TYR A 414 -6.39 -4.56 7.86
C TYR A 414 -6.53 -3.10 8.30
N LEU A 415 -5.55 -2.59 9.05
CA LEU A 415 -5.45 -1.20 9.45
C LEU A 415 -4.26 -0.55 8.76
N TRP A 416 -4.50 0.48 7.94
CA TRP A 416 -3.46 1.35 7.38
C TRP A 416 -3.45 2.66 8.13
N ILE A 417 -2.41 2.90 8.92
CA ILE A 417 -2.26 4.12 9.69
C ILE A 417 -1.25 5.00 8.97
N ASN A 418 -1.70 6.17 8.58
CA ASN A 418 -0.96 7.07 7.72
C ASN A 418 -0.72 8.39 8.48
N ARG A 419 0.53 8.83 8.49
CA ARG A 419 0.92 10.11 9.02
C ARG A 419 1.21 11.09 7.89
N THR A 420 0.51 12.21 7.88
CA THR A 420 0.66 13.29 6.90
C THR A 420 1.06 14.60 7.59
N HIS A 421 1.11 15.70 6.84
CA HIS A 421 1.29 17.03 7.41
C HIS A 421 0.01 17.55 8.09
N GLU A 422 -1.15 17.02 7.72
CA GLU A 422 -2.46 17.35 8.29
C GLU A 422 -2.75 16.60 9.60
N GLY A 423 -1.96 15.56 9.93
CA GLY A 423 -2.18 14.75 11.13
C GLY A 423 -1.91 13.27 10.91
N ALA A 424 -2.66 12.43 11.62
CA ALA A 424 -2.63 10.98 11.49
C ALA A 424 -4.06 10.42 11.38
N TYR A 425 -4.27 9.54 10.43
CA TYR A 425 -5.55 8.84 10.23
C TYR A 425 -5.33 7.35 10.06
N VAL A 426 -6.37 6.58 10.32
CA VAL A 426 -6.45 5.15 10.00
C VAL A 426 -7.48 4.94 8.90
N SER A 427 -7.09 4.28 7.83
CA SER A 427 -8.06 3.62 6.95
C SER A 427 -8.06 2.13 7.24
N PHE A 428 -9.20 1.49 7.14
CA PHE A 428 -9.35 0.10 7.53
C PHE A 428 -10.24 -0.67 6.57
N ARG A 429 -10.10 -1.99 6.61
CA ARG A 429 -10.92 -2.94 5.87
C ARG A 429 -11.22 -4.14 6.76
N HIS A 430 -12.47 -4.64 6.68
CA HIS A 430 -12.95 -5.77 7.47
C HIS A 430 -14.01 -6.58 6.72
N PRO A 431 -14.33 -7.82 7.16
CA PRO A 431 -15.43 -8.60 6.60
C PRO A 431 -16.75 -7.83 6.61
N ARG A 432 -17.59 -8.06 5.59
CA ARG A 432 -18.87 -7.36 5.43
C ARG A 432 -19.96 -7.96 6.33
N THR A 433 -19.75 -7.89 7.64
CA THR A 433 -20.76 -8.25 8.64
C THR A 433 -20.98 -7.09 9.61
N GLU A 434 -22.20 -6.97 10.15
CA GLU A 434 -22.54 -5.91 11.11
C GLU A 434 -21.70 -6.01 12.38
N GLN A 435 -21.37 -7.23 12.82
CA GLN A 435 -20.52 -7.45 13.98
C GLN A 435 -19.08 -6.98 13.73
N ALA A 436 -18.51 -7.30 12.54
CA ALA A 436 -17.18 -6.86 12.19
C ALA A 436 -17.07 -5.34 12.13
N GLU A 437 -18.05 -4.68 11.51
CA GLU A 437 -18.14 -3.23 11.43
C GLU A 437 -18.16 -2.59 12.83
N LYS A 438 -19.08 -3.03 13.70
CA LYS A 438 -19.17 -2.53 15.09
C LYS A 438 -17.88 -2.76 15.87
N ALA A 439 -17.27 -3.95 15.73
CA ALA A 439 -16.04 -4.28 16.44
C ALA A 439 -14.86 -3.41 15.99
N VAL A 440 -14.69 -3.20 14.67
CA VAL A 440 -13.59 -2.40 14.14
C VAL A 440 -13.77 -0.92 14.45
N LEU A 441 -14.98 -0.35 14.23
CA LEU A 441 -15.25 1.05 14.56
C LEU A 441 -15.05 1.33 16.05
N ARG A 442 -15.52 0.45 16.93
CA ARG A 442 -15.31 0.58 18.37
C ARG A 442 -13.83 0.53 18.73
N TYR A 443 -13.08 -0.39 18.14
CA TYR A 443 -11.64 -0.50 18.39
C TYR A 443 -10.89 0.77 17.92
N VAL A 444 -11.21 1.31 16.75
CA VAL A 444 -10.63 2.56 16.25
C VAL A 444 -10.94 3.72 17.17
N GLU A 445 -12.18 3.83 17.68
CA GLU A 445 -12.57 4.86 18.64
C GLU A 445 -11.82 4.70 19.98
N ASP A 446 -11.63 3.47 20.47
CA ASP A 446 -10.86 3.24 21.69
C ASP A 446 -9.37 3.57 21.49
N VAL A 447 -8.80 3.33 20.30
CA VAL A 447 -7.44 3.79 19.96
C VAL A 447 -7.36 5.31 19.98
N ARG A 448 -8.31 6.01 19.36
CA ARG A 448 -8.38 7.48 19.35
C ARG A 448 -8.47 8.04 20.77
N ARG A 449 -9.35 7.48 21.61
CA ARG A 449 -9.49 7.85 23.02
C ARG A 449 -8.20 7.60 23.81
N THR A 450 -7.58 6.45 23.63
CA THR A 450 -6.30 6.12 24.27
C THR A 450 -5.20 7.11 23.90
N MET A 451 -5.13 7.55 22.63
CA MET A 451 -4.17 8.56 22.21
C MET A 451 -4.46 9.92 22.86
N ALA A 452 -5.73 10.32 22.96
CA ALA A 452 -6.15 11.55 23.63
C ALA A 452 -5.82 11.52 25.13
N ASP A 453 -6.11 10.41 25.82
CA ASP A 453 -5.81 10.22 27.25
C ASP A 453 -4.30 10.30 27.53
N VAL A 454 -3.48 9.69 26.67
CA VAL A 454 -2.01 9.73 26.74
C VAL A 454 -1.47 11.15 26.53
N LEU A 455 -2.11 11.95 25.65
CA LEU A 455 -1.78 13.37 25.46
C LEU A 455 -2.23 14.22 26.66
N GLY A 456 -3.49 14.06 27.12
CA GLY A 456 -4.07 14.84 28.23
C GLY A 456 -3.44 14.54 29.59
N GLY A 457 -2.97 13.32 29.83
CA GLY A 457 -2.24 12.95 31.05
C GLY A 457 -0.91 13.69 31.25
N GLN A 458 -0.39 14.37 30.23
CA GLN A 458 0.79 15.23 30.31
C GLN A 458 0.48 16.69 30.67
N GLU A 459 -0.66 17.23 30.25
CA GLU A 459 -1.06 18.58 30.64
C GLU A 459 -1.32 18.68 32.14
N ALA A 460 -1.73 17.58 32.79
CA ALA A 460 -1.92 17.53 34.24
C ALA A 460 -0.62 17.32 35.03
N ALA A 461 0.49 16.95 34.38
CA ALA A 461 1.79 16.65 35.01
C ALA A 461 2.86 17.74 34.74
N ALA A 462 2.57 18.75 33.93
CA ALA A 462 3.45 19.88 33.60
C ALA A 462 2.99 21.15 34.34
#